data_36e4aaaeb84dc798c8dc4c63fd1e6afa
#
_entry.id   36e4aaaeb84dc798c8dc4c63fd1e6afa
#
_cell.length_a   1.000
_cell.length_b   1.000
_cell.length_c   1.000
_cell.angle_alpha   90.00
_cell.angle_beta   90.00
_cell.angle_gamma   90.00
#
_symmetry.space_group_name_H-M   'P 1'
#
loop_
_entity.id
_entity.type
_entity.pdbx_description
1 polymer ?
#
loop_
_entity_poly.entity_id
_entity_poly.type
_entity_poly.pdbx_seq_one_letter_code
_entity_poly.pdbx_strand_id
1 'polypeptide(L)'
;GLVVEGSEGGGFKNPEEVSTLVLLQAVRAAVDVPLVAAGGICDGRGMAAAFALGAEAVQMGTRFVSSAESPVHDNYKSAIVDAPTTGTYVLNKKASPCIRALKTERTHKIYDEGLMPPDTFKNILDLYYGGDMEASVGLAGQTSGLIDEVKPVAEIIETMVGEFHDITGKMGRLAAERSF
;
A
#
# COMPACT_ATOMS: atom_id res chain seq x y z
N GLY A 1 4.28 -20.41 0.28
CA GLY A 1 3.82 -19.22 1.02
C GLY A 1 2.68 -18.52 0.33
N LEU A 2 2.02 -17.62 1.07
CA LEU A 2 0.92 -16.81 0.55
C LEU A 2 1.25 -15.33 0.74
N VAL A 3 0.89 -14.50 -0.24
CA VAL A 3 0.83 -13.04 -0.08
C VAL A 3 -0.58 -12.69 0.33
N VAL A 4 -0.71 -12.01 1.48
CA VAL A 4 -1.98 -11.60 2.08
C VAL A 4 -2.09 -10.08 1.98
N GLU A 5 -2.91 -9.59 1.05
CA GLU A 5 -3.05 -8.16 0.81
C GLU A 5 -4.41 -7.63 1.28
N GLY A 6 -4.37 -6.73 2.25
CA GLY A 6 -5.56 -6.04 2.74
C GLY A 6 -6.07 -4.93 1.83
N SER A 7 -7.19 -4.35 2.24
CA SER A 7 -7.87 -3.29 1.49
C SER A 7 -7.08 -1.99 1.35
N GLU A 8 -6.05 -1.78 2.18
CA GLU A 8 -5.20 -0.59 2.15
C GLU A 8 -4.25 -0.57 0.93
N GLY A 9 -3.98 -1.73 0.32
CA GLY A 9 -3.11 -1.83 -0.85
C GLY A 9 -3.68 -1.12 -2.08
N GLY A 10 -2.81 -0.68 -2.99
CA GLY A 10 -3.18 -0.11 -4.28
C GLY A 10 -3.53 -1.16 -5.33
N GLY A 11 -4.16 -0.76 -6.42
CA GLY A 11 -4.49 -1.65 -7.53
C GLY A 11 -5.74 -2.48 -7.30
N PHE A 12 -5.76 -3.69 -7.82
CA PHE A 12 -6.93 -4.56 -7.80
C PHE A 12 -7.32 -4.96 -6.37
N LYS A 13 -8.62 -4.85 -6.05
CA LYS A 13 -9.17 -5.12 -4.72
C LYS A 13 -10.38 -6.04 -4.78
N ASN A 14 -10.62 -6.74 -3.66
CA ASN A 14 -11.93 -7.32 -3.39
C ASN A 14 -12.89 -6.17 -3.02
N PRO A 15 -14.10 -6.11 -3.59
CA PRO A 15 -15.12 -5.14 -3.19
C PRO A 15 -15.53 -5.23 -1.70
N GLU A 16 -15.43 -6.41 -1.11
CA GLU A 16 -15.59 -6.64 0.33
C GLU A 16 -14.28 -6.33 1.04
N GLU A 17 -14.11 -5.07 1.43
CA GLU A 17 -12.86 -4.57 1.98
C GLU A 17 -12.58 -5.16 3.38
N VAL A 18 -11.49 -5.93 3.49
CA VAL A 18 -10.94 -6.37 4.77
C VAL A 18 -9.56 -5.77 4.94
N SER A 19 -9.33 -5.10 6.08
CA SER A 19 -8.02 -4.48 6.38
C SER A 19 -6.93 -5.54 6.58
N THR A 20 -5.68 -5.17 6.29
CA THR A 20 -4.50 -6.03 6.49
C THR A 20 -4.43 -6.56 7.92
N LEU A 21 -4.76 -5.71 8.91
CA LEU A 21 -4.75 -6.07 10.33
C LEU A 21 -5.68 -7.25 10.64
N VAL A 22 -6.87 -7.30 10.05
CA VAL A 22 -7.87 -8.35 10.28
C VAL A 22 -7.60 -9.55 9.38
N LEU A 23 -7.33 -9.31 8.11
CA LEU A 23 -7.15 -10.36 7.10
C LEU A 23 -5.96 -11.26 7.43
N LEU A 24 -4.83 -10.68 7.85
CA LEU A 24 -3.62 -11.43 8.17
C LEU A 24 -3.84 -12.42 9.32
N GLN A 25 -4.54 -11.99 10.37
CA GLN A 25 -4.89 -12.85 11.50
C GLN A 25 -5.83 -14.00 11.08
N ALA A 26 -6.84 -13.69 10.26
CA ALA A 26 -7.78 -14.69 9.77
C ALA A 26 -7.09 -15.74 8.90
N VAL A 27 -6.19 -15.32 8.01
CA VAL A 27 -5.42 -16.24 7.16
C VAL A 27 -4.43 -17.05 7.99
N ARG A 28 -3.71 -16.43 8.96
CA ARG A 28 -2.79 -17.15 9.85
C ARG A 28 -3.49 -18.25 10.64
N ALA A 29 -4.72 -18.01 11.09
CA ALA A 29 -5.51 -19.00 11.79
C ALA A 29 -5.97 -20.19 10.90
N ALA A 30 -6.02 -19.99 9.59
CA ALA A 30 -6.53 -20.97 8.63
C ALA A 30 -5.45 -21.83 7.96
N VAL A 31 -4.19 -21.36 7.94
CA VAL A 31 -3.10 -22.02 7.20
C VAL A 31 -1.79 -22.02 7.99
N ASP A 32 -0.96 -23.03 7.75
CA ASP A 32 0.36 -23.17 8.37
C ASP A 32 1.47 -23.12 7.30
N VAL A 33 1.46 -22.04 6.50
CA VAL A 33 2.50 -21.77 5.50
C VAL A 33 3.08 -20.37 5.72
N PRO A 34 4.30 -20.06 5.23
CA PRO A 34 4.84 -18.71 5.33
C PRO A 34 3.91 -17.66 4.74
N LEU A 35 3.68 -16.56 5.46
CA LEU A 35 2.83 -15.45 5.06
C LEU A 35 3.66 -14.21 4.77
N VAL A 36 3.36 -13.55 3.66
CA VAL A 36 3.86 -12.22 3.30
C VAL A 36 2.72 -11.22 3.43
N ALA A 37 2.83 -10.26 4.34
CA ALA A 37 1.83 -9.22 4.49
C ALA A 37 2.00 -8.12 3.45
N ALA A 38 0.90 -7.69 2.84
CA ALA A 38 0.86 -6.61 1.85
C ALA A 38 -0.32 -5.66 2.11
N GLY A 39 -0.17 -4.40 1.67
CA GLY A 39 -1.16 -3.36 1.92
C GLY A 39 -1.01 -2.71 3.31
N GLY A 40 -1.01 -1.39 3.36
CA GLY A 40 -0.89 -0.65 4.61
C GLY A 40 0.52 -0.59 5.22
N ILE A 41 1.55 -1.09 4.54
CA ILE A 41 2.92 -1.19 5.04
C ILE A 41 3.85 -0.33 4.19
N CYS A 42 4.62 0.57 4.82
CA CYS A 42 5.62 1.42 4.15
C CYS A 42 6.84 1.75 5.02
N ASP A 43 6.86 1.29 6.30
CA ASP A 43 7.91 1.56 7.28
C ASP A 43 8.12 0.39 8.25
N GLY A 44 9.08 0.52 9.18
CA GLY A 44 9.38 -0.51 10.17
C GLY A 44 8.27 -0.72 11.20
N ARG A 45 7.39 0.26 11.41
CA ARG A 45 6.21 0.12 12.30
C ARG A 45 5.19 -0.83 11.70
N GLY A 46 4.88 -0.62 10.41
CA GLY A 46 4.01 -1.52 9.67
C GLY A 46 4.57 -2.94 9.57
N MET A 47 5.88 -3.06 9.36
CA MET A 47 6.58 -4.35 9.35
C MET A 47 6.48 -5.05 10.72
N ALA A 48 6.77 -4.36 11.81
CA ALA A 48 6.69 -4.93 13.16
C ALA A 48 5.26 -5.40 13.51
N ALA A 49 4.24 -4.62 13.14
CA ALA A 49 2.85 -5.00 13.33
C ALA A 49 2.49 -6.25 12.51
N ALA A 50 2.91 -6.34 11.25
CA ALA A 50 2.68 -7.51 10.40
C ALA A 50 3.31 -8.78 10.97
N PHE A 51 4.55 -8.69 11.46
CA PHE A 51 5.25 -9.82 12.09
C PHE A 51 4.57 -10.25 13.40
N ALA A 52 4.10 -9.30 14.22
CA ALA A 52 3.33 -9.61 15.43
C ALA A 52 2.01 -10.33 15.11
N LEU A 53 1.45 -10.17 13.93
CA LEU A 53 0.24 -10.85 13.45
C LEU A 53 0.52 -12.16 12.71
N GLY A 54 1.78 -12.60 12.65
CA GLY A 54 2.17 -13.90 12.09
C GLY A 54 2.65 -13.87 10.64
N ALA A 55 2.97 -12.71 10.08
CA ALA A 55 3.73 -12.63 8.82
C ALA A 55 5.21 -12.93 9.05
N GLU A 56 5.87 -13.44 8.02
CA GLU A 56 7.32 -13.72 8.01
C GLU A 56 8.06 -12.80 7.03
N ALA A 57 7.31 -12.06 6.22
CA ALA A 57 7.84 -11.04 5.31
C ALA A 57 6.77 -9.98 5.02
N VAL A 58 7.17 -8.89 4.38
CA VAL A 58 6.28 -7.83 3.90
C VAL A 58 6.51 -7.54 2.43
N GLN A 59 5.44 -7.14 1.73
CA GLN A 59 5.48 -6.65 0.36
C GLN A 59 4.97 -5.22 0.31
N MET A 60 5.72 -4.34 -0.34
CA MET A 60 5.39 -2.93 -0.50
C MET A 60 5.31 -2.57 -1.99
N GLY A 61 4.18 -2.00 -2.44
CA GLY A 61 4.04 -1.44 -3.78
C GLY A 61 4.32 0.06 -3.77
N THR A 62 3.43 0.82 -3.18
CA THR A 62 3.39 2.29 -3.21
C THR A 62 4.70 2.93 -2.73
N ARG A 63 5.33 2.41 -1.65
CA ARG A 63 6.63 2.91 -1.17
C ARG A 63 7.74 2.78 -2.22
N PHE A 64 7.80 1.67 -2.97
CA PHE A 64 8.80 1.48 -4.01
C PHE A 64 8.44 2.18 -5.32
N VAL A 65 7.16 2.37 -5.64
CA VAL A 65 6.74 3.24 -6.76
C VAL A 65 7.24 4.67 -6.55
N SER A 66 7.26 5.17 -5.30
CA SER A 66 7.79 6.50 -4.95
C SER A 66 9.29 6.50 -4.62
N SER A 67 10.06 5.48 -5.01
CA SER A 67 11.52 5.47 -4.85
C SER A 67 12.25 6.25 -5.95
N ALA A 68 13.50 6.62 -5.69
CA ALA A 68 14.33 7.34 -6.64
C ALA A 68 14.58 6.51 -7.92
N GLU A 69 14.77 5.19 -7.78
CA GLU A 69 15.07 4.28 -8.88
C GLU A 69 13.82 3.84 -9.67
N SER A 70 12.63 4.12 -9.15
CA SER A 70 11.40 3.80 -9.87
C SER A 70 11.35 4.57 -11.20
N PRO A 71 11.06 3.90 -12.33
CA PRO A 71 11.07 4.53 -13.64
C PRO A 71 9.82 5.39 -13.93
N VAL A 72 8.86 5.46 -13.01
CA VAL A 72 7.67 6.28 -13.19
C VAL A 72 8.01 7.76 -13.15
N HIS A 73 7.21 8.57 -13.84
CA HIS A 73 7.39 10.01 -13.92
C HIS A 73 7.32 10.68 -12.54
N ASP A 74 8.08 11.77 -12.38
CA ASP A 74 8.16 12.48 -11.09
C ASP A 74 6.80 13.06 -10.64
N ASN A 75 5.93 13.44 -11.57
CA ASN A 75 4.55 13.86 -11.22
C ASN A 75 3.80 12.76 -10.45
N TYR A 76 3.99 11.49 -10.82
CA TYR A 76 3.34 10.38 -10.12
C TYR A 76 3.94 10.15 -8.72
N LYS A 77 5.29 10.26 -8.60
CA LYS A 77 5.96 10.20 -7.29
C LYS A 77 5.50 11.33 -6.38
N SER A 78 5.42 12.57 -6.91
CA SER A 78 4.92 13.73 -6.18
C SER A 78 3.47 13.55 -5.74
N ALA A 79 2.60 13.04 -6.62
CA ALA A 79 1.21 12.78 -6.27
C ALA A 79 1.05 11.74 -5.14
N ILE A 80 2.00 10.79 -5.00
CA ILE A 80 2.03 9.87 -3.86
C ILE A 80 2.46 10.59 -2.58
N VAL A 81 3.54 11.39 -2.65
CA VAL A 81 4.13 12.12 -1.51
C VAL A 81 3.18 13.19 -0.97
N ASP A 82 2.47 13.88 -1.85
CA ASP A 82 1.53 14.96 -1.50
C ASP A 82 0.15 14.44 -1.03
N ALA A 83 -0.11 13.13 -1.19
CA ALA A 83 -1.41 12.56 -0.86
C ALA A 83 -1.64 12.49 0.65
N PRO A 84 -2.80 12.94 1.16
CA PRO A 84 -3.17 12.69 2.55
C PRO A 84 -3.54 11.22 2.79
N THR A 85 -3.68 10.80 4.04
CA THR A 85 -4.12 9.43 4.40
C THR A 85 -5.46 9.03 3.78
N THR A 86 -6.29 9.99 3.42
CA THR A 86 -7.55 9.83 2.68
C THR A 86 -7.39 10.03 1.17
N GLY A 87 -6.16 10.09 0.66
CA GLY A 87 -5.80 10.47 -0.72
C GLY A 87 -6.09 9.42 -1.80
N THR A 88 -6.81 8.34 -1.49
CA THR A 88 -7.19 7.30 -2.45
C THR A 88 -8.68 7.04 -2.47
N TYR A 89 -9.18 6.58 -3.62
CA TYR A 89 -10.53 6.01 -3.75
C TYR A 89 -10.47 4.51 -3.99
N VAL A 90 -11.52 3.79 -3.55
CA VAL A 90 -11.85 2.47 -4.09
C VAL A 90 -12.92 2.66 -5.14
N LEU A 91 -12.57 2.36 -6.38
CA LEU A 91 -13.39 2.59 -7.57
C LEU A 91 -14.06 1.29 -8.00
N ASN A 92 -15.22 1.42 -8.66
CA ASN A 92 -15.92 0.32 -9.31
C ASN A 92 -16.34 -0.82 -8.35
N LYS A 93 -16.74 -0.48 -7.11
CA LYS A 93 -17.10 -1.48 -6.06
C LYS A 93 -18.24 -2.43 -6.46
N LYS A 94 -19.09 -2.05 -7.44
CA LYS A 94 -20.25 -2.83 -7.87
C LYS A 94 -19.95 -3.73 -9.08
N ALA A 95 -18.73 -3.68 -9.62
CA ALA A 95 -18.32 -4.41 -10.81
C ALA A 95 -16.86 -4.86 -10.73
N SER A 96 -16.37 -5.57 -11.74
CA SER A 96 -14.97 -6.01 -11.84
C SER A 96 -14.30 -5.31 -13.03
N PRO A 97 -13.06 -4.87 -12.90
CA PRO A 97 -12.23 -4.91 -11.69
C PRO A 97 -12.60 -3.81 -10.67
N CYS A 98 -12.56 -4.12 -9.38
CA CYS A 98 -12.55 -3.15 -8.29
C CYS A 98 -11.09 -2.73 -8.04
N ILE A 99 -10.80 -1.43 -7.91
CA ILE A 99 -9.43 -0.94 -7.78
C ILE A 99 -9.29 0.17 -6.73
N ARG A 100 -8.10 0.27 -6.11
CA ARG A 100 -7.72 1.44 -5.32
C ARG A 100 -6.71 2.29 -6.10
N ALA A 101 -6.98 3.59 -6.19
CA ALA A 101 -6.17 4.56 -6.93
C ALA A 101 -6.10 5.92 -6.21
N LEU A 102 -5.09 6.73 -6.57
CA LEU A 102 -4.97 8.12 -6.11
C LEU A 102 -6.19 8.95 -6.51
N LYS A 103 -6.52 9.92 -5.68
CA LYS A 103 -7.53 10.94 -5.97
C LYS A 103 -6.98 11.94 -6.99
N THR A 104 -7.64 12.02 -8.15
CA THR A 104 -7.46 13.01 -9.20
C THR A 104 -8.83 13.47 -9.66
N GLU A 105 -8.94 14.45 -10.55
CA GLU A 105 -10.24 14.82 -11.12
C GLU A 105 -10.91 13.67 -11.85
N ARG A 106 -10.12 12.88 -12.61
CA ARG A 106 -10.60 11.68 -13.30
C ARG A 106 -11.14 10.63 -12.33
N THR A 107 -10.38 10.27 -11.29
CA THR A 107 -10.84 9.26 -10.32
C THR A 107 -12.02 9.73 -9.50
N HIS A 108 -12.16 11.03 -9.26
CA HIS A 108 -13.32 11.61 -8.59
C HIS A 108 -14.60 11.42 -9.42
N LYS A 109 -14.55 11.71 -10.73
CA LYS A 109 -15.67 11.46 -11.65
C LYS A 109 -16.09 9.99 -11.65
N ILE A 110 -15.11 9.05 -11.77
CA ILE A 110 -15.39 7.61 -11.73
C ILE A 110 -16.02 7.20 -10.39
N TYR A 111 -15.56 7.77 -9.28
CA TYR A 111 -16.10 7.49 -7.95
C TYR A 111 -17.56 7.93 -7.81
N ASP A 112 -17.89 9.13 -8.29
CA ASP A 112 -19.24 9.70 -8.24
C ASP A 112 -20.21 8.95 -9.16
N GLU A 113 -19.77 8.57 -10.36
CA GLU A 113 -20.54 7.76 -11.32
C GLU A 113 -20.74 6.32 -10.85
N GLY A 114 -19.84 5.80 -10.01
CA GLY A 114 -19.90 4.46 -9.43
C GLY A 114 -19.50 3.32 -10.37
N LEU A 115 -19.20 3.61 -11.63
CA LEU A 115 -18.75 2.66 -12.65
C LEU A 115 -17.51 3.19 -13.37
N MET A 116 -16.56 2.29 -13.61
CA MET A 116 -15.33 2.60 -14.31
C MET A 116 -15.53 2.42 -15.83
N PRO A 117 -15.21 3.45 -16.66
CA PRO A 117 -15.25 3.31 -18.11
C PRO A 117 -14.36 2.16 -18.61
N PRO A 118 -14.76 1.43 -19.68
CA PRO A 118 -13.99 0.30 -20.21
C PRO A 118 -12.59 0.67 -20.68
N ASP A 119 -12.37 1.91 -21.10
CA ASP A 119 -11.12 2.45 -21.60
C ASP A 119 -10.24 3.13 -20.52
N THR A 120 -10.59 2.96 -19.25
CA THR A 120 -9.90 3.61 -18.11
C THR A 120 -8.40 3.41 -18.14
N PHE A 121 -7.92 2.22 -18.54
CA PHE A 121 -6.49 1.90 -18.58
C PHE A 121 -5.83 2.14 -19.95
N LYS A 122 -6.55 2.65 -20.96
CA LYS A 122 -6.03 2.81 -22.32
C LYS A 122 -4.74 3.64 -22.39
N ASN A 123 -4.66 4.72 -21.60
CA ASN A 123 -3.55 5.65 -21.60
C ASN A 123 -2.72 5.55 -20.31
N ILE A 124 -2.62 4.36 -19.73
CA ILE A 124 -1.91 4.19 -18.44
C ILE A 124 -0.41 4.47 -18.54
N LEU A 125 0.19 4.26 -19.70
CA LEU A 125 1.60 4.56 -19.93
C LEU A 125 1.87 6.07 -19.96
N ASP A 126 0.93 6.87 -20.46
CA ASP A 126 1.01 8.33 -20.46
C ASP A 126 0.96 8.86 -19.03
N LEU A 127 0.21 8.22 -18.14
CA LEU A 127 0.22 8.54 -16.71
C LEU A 127 1.56 8.15 -16.07
N TYR A 128 1.96 6.86 -16.18
CA TYR A 128 3.12 6.37 -15.45
C TYR A 128 4.45 6.93 -15.95
N TYR A 129 4.61 7.12 -17.25
CA TYR A 129 5.87 7.54 -17.86
C TYR A 129 5.81 8.93 -18.51
N GLY A 130 4.65 9.39 -18.93
CA GLY A 130 4.43 10.72 -19.46
C GLY A 130 4.10 11.78 -18.40
N GLY A 131 3.69 11.35 -17.20
CA GLY A 131 3.36 12.24 -16.10
C GLY A 131 2.01 12.97 -16.21
N ASP A 132 1.14 12.54 -17.14
CA ASP A 132 -0.23 13.04 -17.24
C ASP A 132 -1.13 12.28 -16.26
N MET A 133 -1.31 12.88 -15.08
CA MET A 133 -2.07 12.28 -13.98
C MET A 133 -3.56 12.08 -14.30
N GLU A 134 -4.08 12.75 -15.33
CA GLU A 134 -5.47 12.63 -15.77
C GLU A 134 -5.66 11.69 -16.96
N ALA A 135 -4.56 11.17 -17.56
CA ALA A 135 -4.64 10.24 -18.70
C ALA A 135 -5.29 8.89 -18.32
N SER A 136 -5.12 8.46 -17.07
CA SER A 136 -5.62 7.18 -16.57
C SER A 136 -5.86 7.24 -15.05
N VAL A 137 -5.78 6.10 -14.36
CA VAL A 137 -5.91 5.98 -12.90
C VAL A 137 -4.59 5.54 -12.29
N GLY A 138 -4.02 6.34 -11.40
CA GLY A 138 -2.76 6.05 -10.72
C GLY A 138 -2.98 5.08 -9.55
N LEU A 139 -2.53 3.83 -9.69
CA LEU A 139 -2.75 2.77 -8.71
C LEU A 139 -1.83 2.95 -7.49
N ALA A 140 -2.35 3.38 -6.36
CA ALA A 140 -1.61 3.55 -5.12
C ALA A 140 -2.45 3.18 -3.90
N GLY A 141 -1.79 2.70 -2.84
CA GLY A 141 -2.40 2.34 -1.56
C GLY A 141 -2.56 3.52 -0.61
N GLN A 142 -3.23 3.30 0.50
CA GLN A 142 -3.44 4.31 1.55
C GLN A 142 -2.14 4.76 2.23
N THR A 143 -1.07 3.95 2.11
CA THR A 143 0.27 4.34 2.58
C THR A 143 0.83 5.57 1.87
N SER A 144 0.26 6.04 0.76
CA SER A 144 0.58 7.35 0.18
C SER A 144 0.58 8.45 1.24
N GLY A 145 -0.40 8.45 2.14
CA GLY A 145 -0.50 9.44 3.22
C GLY A 145 0.51 9.27 4.36
N LEU A 146 1.43 8.32 4.27
CA LEU A 146 2.52 8.08 5.22
C LEU A 146 3.90 8.26 4.57
N ILE A 147 3.93 8.48 3.26
CA ILE A 147 5.15 8.64 2.47
C ILE A 147 5.32 10.13 2.21
N ASP A 148 6.31 10.74 2.81
CA ASP A 148 6.56 12.18 2.81
C ASP A 148 7.75 12.61 1.93
N GLU A 149 8.50 11.64 1.36
CA GLU A 149 9.65 11.92 0.51
C GLU A 149 9.98 10.77 -0.46
N VAL A 150 10.65 11.14 -1.55
CA VAL A 150 11.26 10.19 -2.50
C VAL A 150 12.67 9.85 -2.01
N LYS A 151 12.94 8.55 -1.77
CA LYS A 151 14.24 8.05 -1.30
C LYS A 151 14.79 6.95 -2.20
N PRO A 152 16.12 6.74 -2.19
CA PRO A 152 16.73 5.54 -2.76
C PRO A 152 16.18 4.26 -2.10
N VAL A 153 16.05 3.19 -2.88
CA VAL A 153 15.56 1.89 -2.40
C VAL A 153 16.42 1.37 -1.24
N ALA A 154 17.73 1.52 -1.32
CA ALA A 154 18.64 1.09 -0.25
C ALA A 154 18.31 1.79 1.08
N GLU A 155 18.10 3.11 1.06
CA GLU A 155 17.77 3.89 2.25
C GLU A 155 16.39 3.50 2.82
N ILE A 156 15.40 3.26 1.94
CA ILE A 156 14.07 2.79 2.35
C ILE A 156 14.20 1.48 3.14
N ILE A 157 14.96 0.51 2.60
CA ILE A 157 15.14 -0.81 3.22
C ILE A 157 15.92 -0.70 4.54
N GLU A 158 17.04 0.03 4.55
CA GLU A 158 17.86 0.21 5.74
C GLU A 158 17.08 0.88 6.87
N THR A 159 16.37 1.97 6.58
CA THR A 159 15.53 2.67 7.55
C THR A 159 14.46 1.74 8.12
N MET A 160 13.73 1.05 7.24
CA MET A 160 12.65 0.15 7.64
C MET A 160 13.13 -1.00 8.52
N VAL A 161 14.26 -1.62 8.18
CA VAL A 161 14.84 -2.72 8.98
C VAL A 161 15.36 -2.19 10.31
N GLY A 162 16.00 -1.02 10.34
CA GLY A 162 16.44 -0.36 11.57
C GLY A 162 15.27 -0.08 12.52
N GLU A 163 14.22 0.57 12.01
CA GLU A 163 13.00 0.84 12.79
C GLU A 163 12.34 -0.44 13.31
N PHE A 164 12.29 -1.50 12.48
CA PHE A 164 11.75 -2.80 12.89
C PHE A 164 12.51 -3.36 14.10
N HIS A 165 13.85 -3.36 14.06
CA HIS A 165 14.67 -3.84 15.18
C HIS A 165 14.49 -3.00 16.43
N ASP A 166 14.44 -1.68 16.32
CA ASP A 166 14.22 -0.78 17.44
C ASP A 166 12.87 -1.03 18.12
N ILE A 167 11.80 -1.18 17.32
CA ILE A 167 10.44 -1.41 17.81
C ILE A 167 10.34 -2.77 18.51
N THR A 168 10.80 -3.83 17.84
CA THR A 168 10.73 -5.19 18.40
C THR A 168 11.59 -5.33 19.66
N GLY A 169 12.76 -4.69 19.71
CA GLY A 169 13.59 -4.60 20.91
C GLY A 169 12.90 -3.85 22.05
N LYS A 170 12.20 -2.74 21.76
CA LYS A 170 11.39 -2.01 22.75
C LYS A 170 10.23 -2.85 23.27
N MET A 171 9.51 -3.54 22.39
CA MET A 171 8.41 -4.42 22.79
C MET A 171 8.89 -5.58 23.66
N GLY A 172 10.04 -6.18 23.34
CA GLY A 172 10.65 -7.24 24.15
C GLY A 172 11.01 -6.76 25.57
N ARG A 173 11.60 -5.55 25.72
CA ARG A 173 11.86 -4.96 27.04
C ARG A 173 10.59 -4.72 27.84
N LEU A 174 9.55 -4.15 27.22
CA LEU A 174 8.27 -3.92 27.89
C LEU A 174 7.60 -5.23 28.36
N ALA A 175 7.73 -6.31 27.60
CA ALA A 175 7.23 -7.62 28.00
C ALA A 175 8.01 -8.19 29.20
N ALA A 176 9.33 -8.03 29.22
CA ALA A 176 10.17 -8.49 30.33
C ALA A 176 9.93 -7.72 31.64
N GLU A 177 9.72 -6.40 31.58
CA GLU A 177 9.43 -5.55 32.74
C GLU A 177 8.05 -5.79 33.36
N ARG A 178 7.11 -6.34 32.59
CA ARG A 178 5.73 -6.63 33.00
C ARG A 178 5.45 -8.10 33.19
N SER A 179 6.46 -8.90 33.54
CA SER A 179 6.26 -10.30 33.95
C SER A 179 5.36 -10.34 35.17
N PHE A 180 4.08 -10.72 34.96
CA PHE A 180 3.08 -10.93 36.02
C PHE A 180 3.37 -12.22 36.79
#